data_389f374776d7c9c8bdbdb0f8dbd38a17
#
_entry.id   389f374776d7c9c8bdbdb0f8dbd38a17
#
_cell.length_a   1.000
_cell.length_b   1.000
_cell.length_c   1.000
_cell.angle_alpha   90.00
_cell.angle_beta   90.00
_cell.angle_gamma   90.00
#
_symmetry.space_group_name_H-M   'P 1'
#
loop_
_entity.id
_entity.type
_entity.pdbx_description
1 polymer ?
#
loop_
_entity_poly.entity_id
_entity_poly.type
_entity_poly.pdbx_seq_one_letter_code
_entity_poly.pdbx_strand_id
1 'polypeptide(L)'
;MTVKARMLKLLEQHENELISGEAAAAELNCTRAAIWKAVKSLREEGYTIEAGPNKGYVLRGGSRLSEEGIRLYLDHPDVPVKIYRELDSTNRAAKEAAFSGEAGHGALILARRQKSGRGRRGRSFYSPENAGLYMSIVLRPDRTLKEGLLITTAAATAVCRAVKKICGIDLGIKWVNDLYFHNKKVCGILTEAVTDFESGNIEFAVVGIGLNLYMPEDGFPEDIQETAGALFENRNDAEHINCSILVAEIVNQLLMEVETPGLSREYTENNIIPGNMIVITDGARTREAYAEAIAPDGRLVVREQDGSETLLSYGEVSVRRKSDQG
;
A
#
# COMPACT_ATOMS: atom_id res chain seq x y z
N MET A 1 -1.45 20.23 15.40
CA MET A 1 -0.68 20.29 14.14
C MET A 1 0.56 21.17 14.34
N THR A 2 1.77 20.66 14.02
CA THR A 2 3.05 21.38 14.20
C THR A 2 3.20 22.54 13.20
N VAL A 3 4.12 23.49 13.46
CA VAL A 3 4.43 24.55 12.48
C VAL A 3 4.94 23.96 11.17
N LYS A 4 5.71 22.86 11.24
CA LYS A 4 6.20 22.14 10.06
C LYS A 4 5.06 21.60 9.20
N ALA A 5 4.07 20.93 9.83
CA ALA A 5 2.89 20.40 9.14
C ALA A 5 2.07 21.49 8.47
N ARG A 6 1.82 22.60 9.19
CA ARG A 6 1.09 23.75 8.63
C ARG A 6 1.85 24.41 7.48
N MET A 7 3.18 24.52 7.59
CA MET A 7 4.02 25.07 6.52
C MET A 7 4.02 24.16 5.29
N LEU A 8 4.08 22.83 5.48
CA LEU A 8 3.98 21.89 4.38
C LEU A 8 2.64 22.02 3.65
N LYS A 9 1.53 22.06 4.41
CA LYS A 9 0.18 22.22 3.84
C LYS A 9 0.06 23.52 3.04
N LEU A 10 0.58 24.61 3.57
CA LEU A 10 0.59 25.90 2.88
C LEU A 10 1.38 25.86 1.57
N LEU A 11 2.57 25.24 1.59
CA LEU A 11 3.40 25.07 0.41
C LEU A 11 2.75 24.16 -0.65
N GLU A 12 2.03 23.12 -0.25
CA GLU A 12 1.31 22.21 -1.16
C GLU A 12 0.08 22.87 -1.79
N GLN A 13 -0.61 23.75 -1.04
CA GLN A 13 -1.73 24.53 -1.57
C GLN A 13 -1.28 25.57 -2.61
N HIS A 14 -0.04 26.04 -2.51
CA HIS A 14 0.58 27.03 -3.39
C HIS A 14 1.80 26.46 -4.13
N GLU A 15 1.63 25.25 -4.66
CA GLU A 15 2.72 24.57 -5.36
C GLU A 15 3.17 25.39 -6.59
N ASN A 16 4.50 25.51 -6.74
CA ASN A 16 5.14 26.36 -7.76
C ASN A 16 4.91 27.88 -7.60
N GLU A 17 4.21 28.31 -6.55
CA GLU A 17 4.03 29.71 -6.22
C GLU A 17 5.02 30.17 -5.16
N LEU A 18 5.36 31.45 -5.21
CA LEU A 18 6.29 32.05 -4.24
C LEU A 18 5.53 32.52 -2.99
N ILE A 19 5.84 31.94 -1.84
CA ILE A 19 5.30 32.39 -0.55
C ILE A 19 6.42 33.08 0.23
N SER A 20 6.22 34.38 0.57
CA SER A 20 7.19 35.08 1.40
C SER A 20 7.23 34.51 2.83
N GLY A 21 8.42 34.49 3.43
CA GLY A 21 8.55 34.02 4.83
C GLY A 21 7.75 34.87 5.83
N GLU A 22 7.44 36.13 5.49
CA GLU A 22 6.60 37.03 6.28
C GLU A 22 5.11 36.66 6.12
N ALA A 23 4.64 36.46 4.89
CA ALA A 23 3.28 36.02 4.61
C ALA A 23 2.99 34.65 5.29
N ALA A 24 3.89 33.67 5.14
CA ALA A 24 3.76 32.38 5.81
C ALA A 24 3.75 32.51 7.34
N ALA A 25 4.58 33.35 7.93
CA ALA A 25 4.60 33.59 9.37
C ALA A 25 3.30 34.21 9.88
N ALA A 26 2.75 35.19 9.14
CA ALA A 26 1.47 35.83 9.45
C ALA A 26 0.31 34.83 9.36
N GLU A 27 0.21 34.10 8.24
CA GLU A 27 -0.86 33.15 7.99
C GLU A 27 -0.87 32.00 9.01
N LEU A 28 0.33 31.48 9.33
CA LEU A 28 0.49 30.38 10.29
C LEU A 28 0.56 30.84 11.76
N ASN A 29 0.40 32.13 12.01
CA ASN A 29 0.49 32.73 13.34
C ASN A 29 1.72 32.25 14.13
N CYS A 30 2.90 32.44 13.53
CA CYS A 30 4.17 32.04 14.12
C CYS A 30 5.33 32.99 13.71
N THR A 31 6.54 32.76 14.20
CA THR A 31 7.69 33.59 13.88
C THR A 31 8.36 33.18 12.56
N ARG A 32 9.01 34.15 11.88
CA ARG A 32 9.85 33.85 10.68
C ARG A 32 10.94 32.81 10.97
N ALA A 33 11.50 32.80 12.20
CA ALA A 33 12.48 31.80 12.62
C ALA A 33 11.86 30.39 12.68
N ALA A 34 10.59 30.27 13.11
CA ALA A 34 9.87 28.99 13.10
C ALA A 34 9.60 28.50 11.67
N ILE A 35 9.24 29.40 10.74
CA ILE A 35 9.10 29.09 9.32
C ILE A 35 10.43 28.56 8.75
N TRP A 36 11.53 29.26 9.00
CA TRP A 36 12.84 28.83 8.52
C TRP A 36 13.23 27.43 9.03
N LYS A 37 13.01 27.15 10.33
CA LYS A 37 13.23 25.81 10.92
C LYS A 37 12.35 24.74 10.28
N ALA A 38 11.08 25.05 10.02
CA ALA A 38 10.14 24.15 9.36
C ALA A 38 10.60 23.81 7.94
N VAL A 39 10.96 24.82 7.14
CA VAL A 39 11.46 24.63 5.78
C VAL A 39 12.78 23.85 5.77
N LYS A 40 13.71 24.13 6.72
CA LYS A 40 14.94 23.36 6.85
C LYS A 40 14.65 21.88 7.11
N SER A 41 13.76 21.57 8.04
CA SER A 41 13.37 20.19 8.35
C SER A 41 12.69 19.50 7.16
N LEU A 42 11.81 20.17 6.43
CA LEU A 42 11.18 19.63 5.22
C LEU A 42 12.21 19.30 4.13
N ARG A 43 13.22 20.14 3.95
CA ARG A 43 14.34 19.87 3.02
C ARG A 43 15.14 18.63 3.43
N GLU A 44 15.41 18.48 4.74
CA GLU A 44 16.09 17.30 5.30
C GLU A 44 15.27 16.01 5.07
N GLU A 45 13.94 16.13 4.97
CA GLU A 45 13.02 15.04 4.61
C GLU A 45 12.88 14.79 3.11
N GLY A 46 13.58 15.60 2.27
CA GLY A 46 13.64 15.40 0.83
C GLY A 46 12.68 16.27 0.00
N TYR A 47 12.01 17.25 0.62
CA TYR A 47 11.21 18.22 -0.14
C TYR A 47 12.10 19.19 -0.91
N THR A 48 11.82 19.38 -2.19
CA THR A 48 12.49 20.37 -3.03
C THR A 48 11.86 21.73 -2.80
N ILE A 49 12.35 22.46 -1.80
CA ILE A 49 11.89 23.81 -1.49
C ILE A 49 12.99 24.80 -1.88
N GLU A 50 12.75 25.58 -2.94
CA GLU A 50 13.63 26.69 -3.31
C GLU A 50 13.45 27.85 -2.35
N ALA A 51 14.55 28.55 -2.04
CA ALA A 51 14.53 29.80 -1.29
C ALA A 51 15.51 30.77 -1.92
N GLY A 52 15.05 31.99 -2.13
CA GLY A 52 15.92 33.08 -2.55
C GLY A 52 16.12 34.11 -1.44
N PRO A 53 17.25 34.85 -1.39
CA PRO A 53 17.43 35.97 -0.49
C PRO A 53 16.28 36.97 -0.70
N ASN A 54 15.51 37.24 0.35
CA ASN A 54 14.32 38.12 0.35
C ASN A 54 13.19 37.72 -0.61
N LYS A 55 13.20 36.50 -1.20
CA LYS A 55 12.23 36.08 -2.21
C LYS A 55 11.18 35.09 -1.68
N GLY A 56 11.41 34.45 -0.51
CA GLY A 56 10.46 33.48 0.05
C GLY A 56 10.79 32.03 -0.34
N TYR A 57 9.78 31.18 -0.29
CA TYR A 57 9.86 29.72 -0.48
C TYR A 57 8.93 29.28 -1.60
N VAL A 58 9.42 28.36 -2.43
CA VAL A 58 8.63 27.72 -3.51
C VAL A 58 8.82 26.22 -3.37
N LEU A 59 7.73 25.48 -3.24
CA LEU A 59 7.76 24.03 -3.32
C LEU A 59 7.75 23.63 -4.80
N ARG A 60 8.75 22.87 -5.20
CA ARG A 60 8.83 22.27 -6.53
C ARG A 60 8.33 20.83 -6.47
N GLY A 61 7.78 20.34 -7.58
CA GLY A 61 7.29 18.99 -7.74
C GLY A 61 8.27 17.91 -7.32
N GLY A 62 7.82 16.68 -7.29
CA GLY A 62 8.62 15.49 -6.98
C GLY A 62 7.86 14.51 -6.07
N SER A 63 8.31 13.27 -6.08
CA SER A 63 7.76 12.22 -5.21
C SER A 63 7.98 12.59 -3.74
N ARG A 64 6.88 12.95 -3.09
CA ARG A 64 6.89 13.46 -1.72
C ARG A 64 6.42 12.37 -0.79
N LEU A 65 7.36 11.71 -0.13
CA LEU A 65 7.06 10.71 0.89
C LEU A 65 7.73 11.12 2.20
N SER A 66 6.93 11.62 3.15
CA SER A 66 7.37 11.98 4.49
C SER A 66 6.33 11.62 5.54
N GLU A 67 6.78 11.39 6.78
CA GLU A 67 5.88 11.11 7.90
C GLU A 67 4.88 12.24 8.12
N GLU A 68 5.33 13.48 8.03
CA GLU A 68 4.50 14.67 8.21
C GLU A 68 3.48 14.80 7.08
N GLY A 69 3.91 14.58 5.82
CA GLY A 69 3.02 14.62 4.67
C GLY A 69 1.92 13.55 4.76
N ILE A 70 2.25 12.33 5.17
CA ILE A 70 1.26 11.27 5.39
C ILE A 70 0.26 11.69 6.48
N ARG A 71 0.75 12.14 7.65
CA ARG A 71 -0.12 12.56 8.77
C ARG A 71 -1.08 13.68 8.43
N LEU A 72 -0.73 14.55 7.48
CA LEU A 72 -1.60 15.64 7.03
C LEU A 72 -2.89 15.15 6.38
N TYR A 73 -2.85 13.98 5.75
CA TYR A 73 -3.95 13.43 4.96
C TYR A 73 -4.57 12.17 5.58
N LEU A 74 -4.07 11.73 6.75
CA LEU A 74 -4.72 10.67 7.53
C LEU A 74 -5.98 11.21 8.22
N ASP A 75 -7.07 10.44 8.14
CA ASP A 75 -8.31 10.72 8.89
C ASP A 75 -8.07 10.61 10.40
N HIS A 76 -7.11 9.77 10.81
CA HIS A 76 -6.65 9.59 12.18
C HIS A 76 -5.17 10.01 12.31
N PRO A 77 -4.86 11.31 12.45
CA PRO A 77 -3.49 11.84 12.40
C PRO A 77 -2.60 11.42 13.58
N ASP A 78 -3.20 10.91 14.66
CA ASP A 78 -2.48 10.42 15.85
C ASP A 78 -1.86 9.03 15.67
N VAL A 79 -2.17 8.37 14.57
CA VAL A 79 -1.58 7.07 14.21
C VAL A 79 -0.05 7.21 14.04
N PRO A 80 0.74 6.36 14.69
CA PRO A 80 2.19 6.37 14.51
C PRO A 80 2.58 6.08 13.06
N VAL A 81 3.37 6.97 12.46
CA VAL A 81 3.94 6.78 11.12
C VAL A 81 5.45 6.81 11.26
N LYS A 82 6.14 5.79 10.76
CA LYS A 82 7.60 5.69 10.72
C LYS A 82 8.07 5.35 9.31
N ILE A 83 9.00 6.13 8.78
CA ILE A 83 9.63 5.89 7.48
C ILE A 83 11.12 5.59 7.69
N TYR A 84 11.54 4.41 7.26
CA TYR A 84 12.93 3.98 7.30
C TYR A 84 13.57 4.12 5.91
N ARG A 85 14.86 4.44 5.87
CA ARG A 85 15.59 4.40 4.62
C ARG A 85 15.69 2.97 4.09
N GLU A 86 15.99 2.02 4.97
CA GLU A 86 16.13 0.61 4.62
C GLU A 86 15.72 -0.27 5.81
N LEU A 87 15.00 -1.35 5.50
CA LEU A 87 14.65 -2.44 6.42
C LEU A 87 14.88 -3.79 5.73
N ASP A 88 14.96 -4.85 6.51
CA ASP A 88 14.87 -6.20 5.94
C ASP A 88 13.46 -6.41 5.38
N SER A 89 12.43 -6.12 6.18
CA SER A 89 11.03 -6.21 5.79
C SER A 89 10.18 -5.30 6.69
N THR A 90 9.28 -4.52 6.06
CA THR A 90 8.31 -3.68 6.80
C THR A 90 7.34 -4.53 7.62
N ASN A 91 6.91 -5.71 7.10
CA ASN A 91 6.06 -6.64 7.87
C ASN A 91 6.75 -7.13 9.13
N ARG A 92 8.03 -7.48 9.03
CA ARG A 92 8.80 -7.94 10.20
C ARG A 92 8.90 -6.84 11.25
N ALA A 93 9.28 -5.62 10.84
CA ALA A 93 9.38 -4.48 11.75
C ALA A 93 8.03 -4.12 12.38
N ALA A 94 6.94 -4.15 11.60
CA ALA A 94 5.59 -3.90 12.10
C ALA A 94 5.14 -4.98 13.11
N LYS A 95 5.47 -6.24 12.84
CA LYS A 95 5.16 -7.36 13.73
C LYS A 95 5.92 -7.25 15.05
N GLU A 96 7.23 -6.94 15.01
CA GLU A 96 8.05 -6.72 16.20
C GLU A 96 7.51 -5.54 17.04
N ALA A 97 7.16 -4.42 16.39
CA ALA A 97 6.58 -3.26 17.07
C ALA A 97 5.17 -3.53 17.65
N ALA A 98 4.37 -4.38 17.02
CA ALA A 98 3.06 -4.79 17.54
C ALA A 98 3.19 -5.69 18.77
N PHE A 99 4.17 -6.62 18.76
CA PHE A 99 4.47 -7.49 19.89
C PHE A 99 5.02 -6.73 21.10
N SER A 100 5.87 -5.72 20.88
CA SER A 100 6.43 -4.89 21.96
C SER A 100 5.40 -3.87 22.52
N GLY A 101 4.24 -3.73 21.88
CA GLY A 101 3.24 -2.74 22.26
C GLY A 101 3.54 -1.30 21.76
N GLU A 102 4.62 -1.12 20.99
CA GLU A 102 4.96 0.19 20.40
C GLU A 102 4.04 0.58 19.24
N ALA A 103 3.45 -0.41 18.54
CA ALA A 103 2.55 -0.19 17.43
C ALA A 103 1.13 -0.65 17.77
N GLY A 104 0.21 0.31 17.85
CA GLY A 104 -1.22 0.09 18.00
C GLY A 104 -1.95 -0.09 16.66
N HIS A 105 -3.30 -0.12 16.73
CA HIS A 105 -4.15 -0.15 15.54
C HIS A 105 -3.88 1.06 14.63
N GLY A 106 -3.75 0.81 13.34
CA GLY A 106 -3.44 1.81 12.32
C GLY A 106 -1.96 2.17 12.20
N ALA A 107 -1.09 1.75 13.13
CA ALA A 107 0.34 2.10 13.08
C ALA A 107 0.96 1.69 11.73
N LEU A 108 1.70 2.62 11.12
CA LEU A 108 2.22 2.52 9.76
C LEU A 108 3.75 2.53 9.76
N ILE A 109 4.33 1.51 9.16
CA ILE A 109 5.78 1.38 8.95
C ILE A 109 6.05 1.30 7.46
N LEU A 110 6.92 2.20 6.98
CA LEU A 110 7.38 2.24 5.59
C LEU A 110 8.89 2.06 5.52
N ALA A 111 9.36 1.60 4.36
CA ALA A 111 10.78 1.62 4.00
C ALA A 111 10.95 2.09 2.56
N ARG A 112 12.00 2.86 2.27
CA ARG A 112 12.35 3.24 0.90
C ARG A 112 12.94 2.08 0.11
N ARG A 113 13.50 1.08 0.83
CA ARG A 113 14.08 -0.16 0.30
C ARG A 113 13.87 -1.30 1.29
N GLN A 114 13.65 -2.51 0.77
CA GLN A 114 13.69 -3.72 1.58
C GLN A 114 14.78 -4.67 1.07
N LYS A 115 15.60 -5.22 1.98
CA LYS A 115 16.63 -6.22 1.66
C LYS A 115 16.04 -7.60 1.42
N SER A 116 14.99 -7.93 2.15
CA SER A 116 14.34 -9.24 2.16
C SER A 116 12.82 -9.06 2.18
N GLY A 117 12.30 -8.29 1.22
CA GLY A 117 10.85 -8.11 1.02
C GLY A 117 10.17 -9.46 0.89
N ARG A 118 9.02 -9.64 1.55
CA ARG A 118 8.33 -10.93 1.66
C ARG A 118 7.03 -10.93 0.86
N GLY A 119 6.82 -12.03 0.16
CA GLY A 119 5.54 -12.41 -0.41
C GLY A 119 5.02 -13.70 0.24
N ARG A 120 3.87 -14.16 -0.20
CA ARG A 120 3.25 -15.40 0.26
C ARG A 120 4.12 -16.63 -0.07
N ARG A 121 4.02 -17.69 0.74
CA ARG A 121 4.69 -18.98 0.53
C ARG A 121 6.22 -18.87 0.41
N GLY A 122 6.81 -17.95 1.18
CA GLY A 122 8.27 -17.76 1.18
C GLY A 122 8.85 -17.10 -0.06
N ARG A 123 8.02 -16.60 -0.99
CA ARG A 123 8.51 -15.84 -2.13
C ARG A 123 9.05 -14.49 -1.68
N SER A 124 10.01 -13.96 -2.41
CA SER A 124 10.50 -12.59 -2.24
C SER A 124 9.59 -11.58 -2.93
N PHE A 125 9.60 -10.35 -2.44
CA PHE A 125 9.06 -9.17 -3.13
C PHE A 125 10.21 -8.21 -3.40
N TYR A 126 10.53 -7.99 -4.67
CA TYR A 126 11.62 -7.10 -5.08
C TYR A 126 11.27 -5.65 -4.72
N SER A 127 12.12 -5.01 -3.91
CA SER A 127 11.81 -3.73 -3.27
C SER A 127 13.02 -2.78 -3.35
N PRO A 128 13.46 -2.37 -4.55
CA PRO A 128 14.59 -1.46 -4.70
C PRO A 128 14.23 -0.04 -4.25
N GLU A 129 15.25 0.75 -3.92
CA GLU A 129 15.06 2.15 -3.58
C GLU A 129 14.47 2.91 -4.77
N ASN A 130 13.53 3.80 -4.47
CA ASN A 130 12.94 4.71 -5.46
C ASN A 130 12.03 4.11 -6.54
N ALA A 131 11.64 2.85 -6.45
CA ALA A 131 10.77 2.22 -7.45
C ALA A 131 9.32 2.00 -6.95
N GLY A 132 9.07 2.09 -5.64
CA GLY A 132 7.74 1.79 -5.13
C GLY A 132 7.47 2.27 -3.72
N LEU A 133 6.28 1.92 -3.22
CA LEU A 133 5.85 2.11 -1.84
C LEU A 133 5.84 0.73 -1.15
N TYR A 134 6.63 0.60 -0.11
CA TYR A 134 6.74 -0.61 0.70
C TYR A 134 6.33 -0.27 2.12
N MET A 135 5.14 -0.74 2.50
CA MET A 135 4.55 -0.37 3.77
C MET A 135 3.84 -1.54 4.44
N SER A 136 3.70 -1.43 5.77
CA SER A 136 2.96 -2.38 6.59
C SER A 136 2.13 -1.64 7.61
N ILE A 137 0.86 -2.01 7.74
CA ILE A 137 -0.10 -1.44 8.67
C ILE A 137 -0.43 -2.48 9.73
N VAL A 138 -0.39 -2.08 11.00
CA VAL A 138 -0.83 -2.92 12.12
C VAL A 138 -2.32 -2.73 12.33
N LEU A 139 -3.07 -3.81 12.33
CA LEU A 139 -4.50 -3.81 12.60
C LEU A 139 -4.78 -4.62 13.87
N ARG A 140 -5.73 -4.16 14.68
CA ARG A 140 -6.30 -4.92 15.81
C ARG A 140 -7.81 -5.03 15.60
N PRO A 141 -8.23 -5.90 14.67
CA PRO A 141 -9.64 -6.04 14.33
C PRO A 141 -10.34 -6.93 15.37
N ASP A 142 -11.61 -6.64 15.65
CA ASP A 142 -12.46 -7.58 16.38
C ASP A 142 -13.00 -8.66 15.43
N ARG A 143 -12.13 -9.58 15.04
CA ARG A 143 -12.42 -10.64 14.06
C ARG A 143 -11.79 -11.97 14.44
N THR A 144 -12.43 -13.05 14.04
CA THR A 144 -11.89 -14.39 14.14
C THR A 144 -10.86 -14.67 13.03
N LEU A 145 -10.01 -15.68 13.23
CA LEU A 145 -9.05 -16.11 12.19
C LEU A 145 -9.75 -16.53 10.88
N LYS A 146 -10.98 -17.04 10.94
CA LYS A 146 -11.77 -17.42 9.76
C LYS A 146 -12.10 -16.21 8.88
N GLU A 147 -12.21 -15.04 9.48
CA GLU A 147 -12.47 -13.77 8.78
C GLU A 147 -11.17 -13.05 8.34
N GLY A 148 -10.01 -13.62 8.66
CA GLY A 148 -8.71 -13.04 8.30
C GLY A 148 -8.51 -12.84 6.79
N LEU A 149 -9.21 -13.63 5.96
CA LEU A 149 -9.21 -13.44 4.51
C LEU A 149 -9.80 -12.09 4.10
N LEU A 150 -10.85 -11.64 4.80
CA LEU A 150 -11.50 -10.35 4.54
C LEU A 150 -10.56 -9.15 4.78
N ILE A 151 -9.55 -9.28 5.65
CA ILE A 151 -8.52 -8.25 5.84
C ILE A 151 -7.68 -8.08 4.57
N THR A 152 -7.33 -9.20 3.92
CA THR A 152 -6.57 -9.16 2.66
C THR A 152 -7.38 -8.57 1.52
N THR A 153 -8.68 -8.94 1.43
CA THR A 153 -9.57 -8.41 0.40
C THR A 153 -9.86 -6.91 0.61
N ALA A 154 -10.01 -6.48 1.87
CA ALA A 154 -10.13 -5.07 2.24
C ALA A 154 -8.90 -4.27 1.80
N ALA A 155 -7.70 -4.80 2.03
CA ALA A 155 -6.47 -4.15 1.60
C ALA A 155 -6.37 -4.04 0.07
N ALA A 156 -6.78 -5.06 -0.68
CA ALA A 156 -6.81 -5.00 -2.14
C ALA A 156 -7.79 -3.93 -2.65
N THR A 157 -9.00 -3.86 -2.09
CA THR A 157 -9.98 -2.82 -2.39
C THR A 157 -9.44 -1.44 -2.07
N ALA A 158 -8.83 -1.26 -0.89
CA ALA A 158 -8.25 0.01 -0.46
C ALA A 158 -7.18 0.53 -1.42
N VAL A 159 -6.26 -0.34 -1.87
CA VAL A 159 -5.24 0.05 -2.85
C VAL A 159 -5.88 0.39 -4.19
N CYS A 160 -6.87 -0.38 -4.68
CA CYS A 160 -7.56 -0.08 -5.94
C CYS A 160 -8.22 1.30 -5.90
N ARG A 161 -8.97 1.61 -4.83
CA ARG A 161 -9.62 2.91 -4.66
C ARG A 161 -8.61 4.06 -4.60
N ALA A 162 -7.56 3.90 -3.79
CA ALA A 162 -6.55 4.93 -3.63
C ALA A 162 -5.80 5.21 -4.94
N VAL A 163 -5.39 4.17 -5.67
CA VAL A 163 -4.73 4.29 -6.97
C VAL A 163 -5.67 4.92 -8.00
N LYS A 164 -6.94 4.52 -8.03
CA LYS A 164 -7.93 5.15 -8.92
C LYS A 164 -8.13 6.63 -8.60
N LYS A 165 -8.28 6.97 -7.32
CA LYS A 165 -8.53 8.35 -6.87
C LYS A 165 -7.34 9.27 -7.13
N ILE A 166 -6.11 8.81 -6.85
CA ILE A 166 -4.91 9.65 -6.86
C ILE A 166 -4.16 9.57 -8.20
N CYS A 167 -4.13 8.39 -8.82
CA CYS A 167 -3.38 8.16 -10.06
C CYS A 167 -4.29 8.09 -11.30
N GLY A 168 -5.61 7.99 -11.14
CA GLY A 168 -6.56 7.81 -12.25
C GLY A 168 -6.50 6.44 -12.91
N ILE A 169 -5.84 5.45 -12.30
CA ILE A 169 -5.57 4.12 -12.87
C ILE A 169 -6.52 3.09 -12.25
N ASP A 170 -7.18 2.30 -13.09
CA ASP A 170 -7.97 1.14 -12.69
C ASP A 170 -7.09 -0.11 -12.59
N LEU A 171 -7.17 -0.81 -11.45
CA LEU A 171 -6.44 -2.05 -11.20
C LEU A 171 -7.37 -3.25 -11.22
N GLY A 172 -6.90 -4.35 -11.82
CA GLY A 172 -7.53 -5.66 -11.69
C GLY A 172 -7.00 -6.41 -10.47
N ILE A 173 -7.88 -7.10 -9.76
CA ILE A 173 -7.52 -7.94 -8.60
C ILE A 173 -7.38 -9.38 -9.08
N LYS A 174 -6.19 -9.95 -8.93
CA LYS A 174 -6.00 -11.38 -9.07
C LYS A 174 -6.14 -12.01 -7.69
N TRP A 175 -7.21 -12.81 -7.55
CA TRP A 175 -7.49 -13.50 -6.29
C TRP A 175 -6.23 -14.15 -5.71
N VAL A 176 -5.86 -13.83 -4.51
CA VAL A 176 -6.62 -13.09 -3.50
C VAL A 176 -5.96 -11.74 -3.20
N ASN A 177 -4.69 -11.52 -3.56
CA ASN A 177 -3.80 -10.55 -2.94
C ASN A 177 -2.88 -9.82 -3.93
N ASP A 178 -3.01 -10.07 -5.22
CA ASP A 178 -2.16 -9.46 -6.23
C ASP A 178 -2.96 -8.48 -7.09
N LEU A 179 -2.43 -7.27 -7.33
CA LEU A 179 -3.06 -6.28 -8.17
C LEU A 179 -2.30 -6.15 -9.49
N TYR A 180 -3.06 -6.04 -10.55
CA TYR A 180 -2.57 -6.06 -11.92
C TYR A 180 -2.94 -4.79 -12.67
N PHE A 181 -2.01 -4.33 -13.48
CA PHE A 181 -2.19 -3.28 -14.46
C PHE A 181 -1.53 -3.72 -15.77
N HIS A 182 -2.25 -3.60 -16.90
CA HIS A 182 -1.78 -4.06 -18.22
C HIS A 182 -1.20 -5.50 -18.21
N ASN A 183 -1.91 -6.43 -17.54
CA ASN A 183 -1.51 -7.83 -17.38
C ASN A 183 -0.20 -8.08 -16.60
N LYS A 184 0.39 -7.06 -16.00
CA LYS A 184 1.57 -7.15 -15.13
C LYS A 184 1.17 -6.93 -13.68
N LYS A 185 1.79 -7.66 -12.78
CA LYS A 185 1.61 -7.48 -11.34
C LYS A 185 2.29 -6.20 -10.87
N VAL A 186 1.51 -5.24 -10.39
CA VAL A 186 2.01 -3.96 -9.88
C VAL A 186 1.97 -3.87 -8.35
N CYS A 187 1.16 -4.71 -7.70
CA CYS A 187 1.08 -4.72 -6.24
C CYS A 187 0.94 -6.15 -5.71
N GLY A 188 1.59 -6.41 -4.58
CA GLY A 188 1.41 -7.62 -3.78
C GLY A 188 1.05 -7.27 -2.35
N ILE A 189 0.08 -7.99 -1.78
CA ILE A 189 -0.38 -7.81 -0.40
C ILE A 189 -0.05 -9.07 0.39
N LEU A 190 0.49 -8.89 1.60
CA LEU A 190 0.82 -9.97 2.52
C LEU A 190 0.22 -9.68 3.89
N THR A 191 -0.84 -10.39 4.25
CA THR A 191 -1.44 -10.33 5.57
C THR A 191 -0.89 -11.44 6.44
N GLU A 192 -0.32 -11.09 7.60
CA GLU A 192 0.14 -12.00 8.63
C GLU A 192 -0.63 -11.72 9.92
N ALA A 193 -1.43 -12.66 10.38
CA ALA A 193 -2.22 -12.54 11.60
C ALA A 193 -1.57 -13.31 12.76
N VAL A 194 -1.68 -12.76 13.95
CA VAL A 194 -1.38 -13.42 15.22
C VAL A 194 -2.70 -13.59 15.96
N THR A 195 -2.95 -14.79 16.45
CA THR A 195 -4.18 -15.12 17.15
C THR A 195 -3.92 -15.28 18.64
N ASP A 196 -4.85 -14.80 19.42
CA ASP A 196 -4.95 -15.14 20.83
C ASP A 196 -5.38 -16.59 20.96
N PHE A 197 -4.62 -17.36 21.74
CA PHE A 197 -4.81 -18.80 21.86
C PHE A 197 -6.07 -19.18 22.62
N GLU A 198 -6.52 -18.34 23.54
CA GLU A 198 -7.68 -18.64 24.40
C GLU A 198 -8.99 -18.30 23.69
N SER A 199 -9.06 -17.15 23.03
CA SER A 199 -10.28 -16.69 22.35
C SER A 199 -10.40 -17.18 20.90
N GLY A 200 -9.28 -17.53 20.26
CA GLY A 200 -9.22 -17.83 18.82
C GLY A 200 -9.40 -16.60 17.91
N ASN A 201 -9.48 -15.40 18.50
CA ASN A 201 -9.58 -14.15 17.78
C ASN A 201 -8.21 -13.66 17.30
N ILE A 202 -8.21 -12.77 16.32
CA ILE A 202 -6.99 -12.10 15.87
C ILE A 202 -6.60 -11.07 16.93
N GLU A 203 -5.46 -11.28 17.57
CA GLU A 203 -4.87 -10.31 18.49
C GLU A 203 -4.40 -9.07 17.74
N PHE A 204 -3.66 -9.30 16.66
CA PHE A 204 -3.33 -8.28 15.66
C PHE A 204 -3.02 -8.94 14.31
N ALA A 205 -3.16 -8.15 13.25
CA ALA A 205 -2.72 -8.50 11.92
C ALA A 205 -1.77 -7.43 11.38
N VAL A 206 -0.79 -7.85 10.60
CA VAL A 206 0.09 -6.95 9.85
C VAL A 206 -0.23 -7.11 8.38
N VAL A 207 -0.64 -6.02 7.75
CA VAL A 207 -0.95 -5.95 6.32
C VAL A 207 0.20 -5.28 5.61
N GLY A 208 1.03 -6.06 4.93
CA GLY A 208 2.09 -5.58 4.06
C GLY A 208 1.57 -5.29 2.66
N ILE A 209 1.91 -4.13 2.15
CA ILE A 209 1.56 -3.68 0.79
C ILE A 209 2.85 -3.27 0.09
N GLY A 210 3.18 -3.98 -0.98
CA GLY A 210 4.25 -3.60 -1.90
C GLY A 210 3.64 -3.12 -3.21
N LEU A 211 3.73 -1.83 -3.51
CA LEU A 211 3.21 -1.21 -4.74
C LEU A 211 4.36 -0.69 -5.58
N ASN A 212 4.53 -1.23 -6.78
CA ASN A 212 5.51 -0.75 -7.74
C ASN A 212 4.95 0.51 -8.42
N LEU A 213 5.52 1.66 -8.10
CA LEU A 213 5.11 2.93 -8.70
C LEU A 213 5.81 3.18 -10.02
N TYR A 214 7.12 2.96 -10.07
CA TYR A 214 7.97 3.23 -11.22
C TYR A 214 8.73 1.98 -11.62
N MET A 215 9.04 1.86 -12.90
CA MET A 215 9.99 0.84 -13.34
C MET A 215 11.34 1.07 -12.65
N PRO A 216 11.94 0.02 -12.06
CA PRO A 216 13.29 0.12 -11.51
C PRO A 216 14.30 0.54 -12.59
N GLU A 217 15.31 1.33 -12.23
CA GLU A 217 16.34 1.81 -13.19
C GLU A 217 17.05 0.65 -13.92
N ASP A 218 17.32 -0.45 -13.20
CA ASP A 218 17.95 -1.67 -13.76
C ASP A 218 16.90 -2.69 -14.26
N GLY A 219 15.62 -2.32 -14.33
CA GLY A 219 14.52 -3.22 -14.63
C GLY A 219 14.18 -4.18 -13.48
N PHE A 220 13.24 -5.08 -13.72
CA PHE A 220 12.94 -6.17 -12.80
C PHE A 220 13.92 -7.35 -13.03
N PRO A 221 14.25 -8.12 -11.96
CA PRO A 221 15.04 -9.37 -12.09
C PRO A 221 14.46 -10.33 -13.13
N GLU A 222 15.32 -11.10 -13.80
CA GLU A 222 14.96 -11.98 -14.91
C GLU A 222 13.82 -12.96 -14.58
N ASP A 223 13.77 -13.46 -13.34
CA ASP A 223 12.76 -14.41 -12.87
C ASP A 223 11.36 -13.82 -12.71
N ILE A 224 11.23 -12.47 -12.68
CA ILE A 224 9.94 -11.79 -12.53
C ILE A 224 9.66 -10.74 -13.63
N GLN A 225 10.59 -10.41 -14.50
CA GLN A 225 10.46 -9.36 -15.52
C GLN A 225 9.24 -9.53 -16.44
N GLU A 226 8.86 -10.77 -16.73
CA GLU A 226 7.71 -11.07 -17.58
C GLU A 226 6.38 -10.88 -16.85
N THR A 227 6.37 -10.94 -15.52
CA THR A 227 5.16 -10.92 -14.71
C THR A 227 4.99 -9.65 -13.86
N ALA A 228 6.10 -9.01 -13.49
CA ALA A 228 6.09 -7.77 -12.72
C ALA A 228 5.93 -6.55 -13.63
N GLY A 229 5.30 -5.53 -13.10
CA GLY A 229 5.13 -4.22 -13.73
C GLY A 229 5.10 -3.11 -12.70
N ALA A 230 4.97 -1.89 -13.18
CA ALA A 230 4.80 -0.68 -12.37
C ALA A 230 3.63 0.16 -12.91
N LEU A 231 3.15 1.11 -12.11
CA LEU A 231 2.06 2.01 -12.54
C LEU A 231 2.53 3.00 -13.61
N PHE A 232 3.79 3.43 -13.53
CA PHE A 232 4.40 4.41 -14.41
C PHE A 232 5.76 3.90 -14.92
N GLU A 233 6.10 4.24 -16.17
CA GLU A 233 7.38 3.86 -16.76
C GLU A 233 8.56 4.56 -16.07
N ASN A 234 8.38 5.83 -15.70
CA ASN A 234 9.41 6.60 -15.02
C ASN A 234 8.79 7.63 -14.07
N ARG A 235 9.64 8.34 -13.31
CA ARG A 235 9.19 9.32 -12.33
C ARG A 235 8.58 10.57 -12.95
N ASN A 236 9.02 10.97 -14.12
CA ASN A 236 8.50 12.17 -14.77
C ASN A 236 7.02 12.01 -15.15
N ASP A 237 6.62 10.79 -15.51
CA ASP A 237 5.21 10.47 -15.83
C ASP A 237 4.29 10.63 -14.61
N ALA A 238 4.87 10.60 -13.42
CA ALA A 238 4.16 10.69 -12.16
C ALA A 238 4.60 11.87 -11.26
N GLU A 239 5.19 12.93 -11.84
CA GLU A 239 5.58 14.12 -11.07
C GLU A 239 4.41 14.76 -10.29
N HIS A 240 3.20 14.63 -10.82
CA HIS A 240 1.96 15.11 -10.21
C HIS A 240 1.49 14.23 -9.04
N ILE A 241 2.06 13.02 -8.86
CA ILE A 241 1.64 12.09 -7.80
C ILE A 241 2.36 12.42 -6.49
N ASN A 242 1.60 12.84 -5.49
CA ASN A 242 2.09 12.99 -4.13
C ASN A 242 2.00 11.64 -3.40
N CYS A 243 3.15 10.98 -3.20
CA CYS A 243 3.21 9.67 -2.55
C CYS A 243 2.70 9.67 -1.10
N SER A 244 2.83 10.80 -0.37
CA SER A 244 2.27 10.91 0.98
C SER A 244 0.75 10.89 0.97
N ILE A 245 0.12 11.55 -0.01
CA ILE A 245 -1.34 11.52 -0.20
C ILE A 245 -1.79 10.11 -0.59
N LEU A 246 -1.09 9.45 -1.52
CA LEU A 246 -1.42 8.09 -1.94
C LEU A 246 -1.35 7.10 -0.77
N VAL A 247 -0.28 7.17 0.04
CA VAL A 247 -0.14 6.33 1.23
C VAL A 247 -1.25 6.60 2.25
N ALA A 248 -1.53 7.87 2.55
CA ALA A 248 -2.60 8.24 3.48
C ALA A 248 -3.97 7.74 2.99
N GLU A 249 -4.26 7.89 1.69
CA GLU A 249 -5.52 7.40 1.10
C GLU A 249 -5.64 5.87 1.21
N ILE A 250 -4.56 5.12 0.93
CA ILE A 250 -4.56 3.65 1.11
C ILE A 250 -4.88 3.28 2.56
N VAL A 251 -4.27 3.97 3.53
CA VAL A 251 -4.50 3.70 4.96
C VAL A 251 -5.93 4.04 5.36
N ASN A 252 -6.44 5.21 4.98
CA ASN A 252 -7.80 5.64 5.28
C ASN A 252 -8.83 4.65 4.72
N GLN A 253 -8.67 4.25 3.45
CA GLN A 253 -9.55 3.26 2.81
C GLN A 253 -9.45 1.88 3.48
N LEU A 254 -8.24 1.44 3.86
CA LEU A 254 -8.07 0.15 4.55
C LEU A 254 -8.75 0.15 5.92
N LEU A 255 -8.53 1.19 6.73
CA LEU A 255 -9.15 1.28 8.05
C LEU A 255 -10.68 1.29 7.95
N MET A 256 -11.24 2.05 7.01
CA MET A 256 -12.68 2.05 6.73
C MET A 256 -13.20 0.68 6.30
N GLU A 257 -12.52 0.00 5.36
CA GLU A 257 -12.94 -1.32 4.84
C GLU A 257 -12.87 -2.42 5.90
N VAL A 258 -11.86 -2.38 6.78
CA VAL A 258 -11.73 -3.38 7.87
C VAL A 258 -12.87 -3.26 8.88
N GLU A 259 -13.40 -2.07 9.11
CA GLU A 259 -14.57 -1.86 9.97
C GLU A 259 -15.90 -2.23 9.30
N THR A 260 -15.92 -2.26 7.96
CA THR A 260 -17.11 -2.62 7.18
C THR A 260 -17.33 -4.14 7.20
N PRO A 261 -18.53 -4.64 7.58
CA PRO A 261 -18.79 -6.07 7.57
C PRO A 261 -18.80 -6.67 6.16
N GLY A 262 -18.20 -7.86 6.02
CA GLY A 262 -18.28 -8.67 4.80
C GLY A 262 -17.31 -8.28 3.69
N LEU A 263 -17.53 -8.86 2.52
CA LEU A 263 -16.71 -8.65 1.33
C LEU A 263 -17.19 -7.41 0.57
N SER A 264 -16.27 -6.53 0.20
CA SER A 264 -16.55 -5.39 -0.65
C SER A 264 -17.06 -5.82 -2.03
N ARG A 265 -18.10 -5.15 -2.53
CA ARG A 265 -18.59 -5.35 -3.89
C ARG A 265 -17.52 -5.03 -4.94
N GLU A 266 -16.74 -3.97 -4.71
CA GLU A 266 -15.66 -3.58 -5.63
C GLU A 266 -14.55 -4.65 -5.71
N TYR A 267 -14.28 -5.38 -4.60
CA TYR A 267 -13.35 -6.51 -4.66
C TYR A 267 -13.81 -7.57 -5.67
N THR A 268 -15.10 -7.86 -5.69
CA THR A 268 -15.69 -8.85 -6.59
C THR A 268 -15.70 -8.34 -8.02
N GLU A 269 -16.11 -7.08 -8.24
CA GLU A 269 -16.22 -6.47 -9.57
C GLU A 269 -14.86 -6.29 -10.25
N ASN A 270 -13.81 -5.94 -9.49
CA ASN A 270 -12.47 -5.77 -10.01
C ASN A 270 -11.68 -7.09 -10.09
N ASN A 271 -12.25 -8.21 -9.62
CA ASN A 271 -11.54 -9.49 -9.63
C ASN A 271 -11.50 -10.09 -11.03
N ILE A 272 -10.29 -10.33 -11.54
CA ILE A 272 -10.05 -10.80 -12.92
C ILE A 272 -10.05 -12.33 -13.03
N ILE A 273 -10.26 -13.09 -11.95
CA ILE A 273 -10.21 -14.55 -11.94
C ILE A 273 -11.55 -15.20 -12.27
N PRO A 274 -12.68 -14.78 -11.68
CA PRO A 274 -13.98 -15.34 -12.04
C PRO A 274 -14.28 -15.24 -13.55
N GLY A 275 -14.99 -16.23 -14.08
CA GLY A 275 -15.31 -16.31 -15.51
C GLY A 275 -14.22 -16.96 -16.38
N ASN A 276 -13.12 -17.45 -15.79
CA ASN A 276 -11.99 -18.04 -16.52
C ASN A 276 -11.71 -19.49 -16.12
N MET A 277 -11.16 -20.24 -17.08
CA MET A 277 -10.45 -21.48 -16.77
C MET A 277 -9.15 -21.16 -16.07
N ILE A 278 -8.91 -21.81 -14.94
CA ILE A 278 -7.74 -21.58 -14.09
C ILE A 278 -6.97 -22.86 -13.86
N VAL A 279 -5.69 -22.68 -13.58
CA VAL A 279 -4.81 -23.76 -13.10
C VAL A 279 -4.59 -23.52 -11.60
N ILE A 280 -4.97 -24.51 -10.81
CA ILE A 280 -4.83 -24.52 -9.37
C ILE A 280 -3.61 -25.36 -9.02
N THR A 281 -2.66 -24.78 -8.28
CA THR A 281 -1.48 -25.48 -7.78
C THR A 281 -1.55 -25.58 -6.27
N ASP A 282 -1.60 -26.82 -5.77
CA ASP A 282 -1.61 -27.17 -4.37
C ASP A 282 -0.42 -28.07 -4.05
N GLY A 283 0.62 -27.50 -3.45
CA GLY A 283 1.89 -28.19 -3.30
C GLY A 283 2.46 -28.65 -4.65
N ALA A 284 2.63 -29.98 -4.82
CA ALA A 284 3.09 -30.58 -6.08
C ALA A 284 1.95 -30.92 -7.06
N ARG A 285 0.70 -30.77 -6.63
CA ARG A 285 -0.46 -31.12 -7.49
C ARG A 285 -0.95 -29.92 -8.27
N THR A 286 -1.24 -30.15 -9.54
CA THR A 286 -1.80 -29.14 -10.43
C THR A 286 -3.07 -29.70 -11.07
N ARG A 287 -4.15 -28.90 -11.10
CA ARG A 287 -5.41 -29.25 -11.74
C ARG A 287 -6.05 -28.02 -12.38
N GLU A 288 -6.90 -28.26 -13.34
CA GLU A 288 -7.72 -27.22 -14.00
C GLU A 288 -9.12 -27.19 -13.41
N ALA A 289 -9.69 -26.01 -13.26
CA ALA A 289 -11.08 -25.80 -12.87
C ALA A 289 -11.61 -24.49 -13.47
N TYR A 290 -12.92 -24.32 -13.50
CA TYR A 290 -13.54 -23.07 -13.89
C TYR A 290 -13.81 -22.21 -12.65
N ALA A 291 -13.26 -21.01 -12.62
CA ALA A 291 -13.52 -20.04 -11.54
C ALA A 291 -14.88 -19.38 -11.72
N GLU A 292 -15.82 -19.62 -10.83
CA GLU A 292 -17.18 -19.12 -10.94
C GLU A 292 -17.38 -17.75 -10.30
N ALA A 293 -17.03 -17.64 -9.03
CA ALA A 293 -17.33 -16.45 -8.23
C ALA A 293 -16.39 -16.33 -7.02
N ILE A 294 -16.45 -15.18 -6.36
CA ILE A 294 -15.89 -14.99 -5.00
C ILE A 294 -17.06 -15.13 -4.01
N ALA A 295 -16.91 -16.03 -3.05
CA ALA A 295 -17.88 -16.23 -1.98
C ALA A 295 -17.90 -15.03 -1.01
N PRO A 296 -18.97 -14.80 -0.23
CA PRO A 296 -19.06 -13.69 0.72
C PRO A 296 -17.95 -13.66 1.80
N ASP A 297 -17.33 -14.79 2.07
CA ASP A 297 -16.19 -14.92 2.98
C ASP A 297 -14.81 -14.73 2.30
N GLY A 298 -14.81 -14.35 1.01
CA GLY A 298 -13.62 -14.07 0.21
C GLY A 298 -12.99 -15.30 -0.43
N ARG A 299 -13.50 -16.52 -0.22
CA ARG A 299 -13.00 -17.74 -0.88
C ARG A 299 -13.38 -17.75 -2.36
N LEU A 300 -12.57 -18.41 -3.19
CA LEU A 300 -12.84 -18.58 -4.60
C LEU A 300 -13.69 -19.84 -4.81
N VAL A 301 -14.86 -19.68 -5.42
CA VAL A 301 -15.73 -20.78 -5.87
C VAL A 301 -15.22 -21.28 -7.21
N VAL A 302 -14.92 -22.56 -7.31
CA VAL A 302 -14.50 -23.19 -8.55
C VAL A 302 -15.35 -24.39 -8.85
N ARG A 303 -15.64 -24.61 -10.14
CA ARG A 303 -16.27 -25.82 -10.64
C ARG A 303 -15.21 -26.73 -11.20
N GLU A 304 -15.12 -27.93 -10.64
CA GLU A 304 -14.22 -28.99 -11.05
C GLU A 304 -14.69 -29.64 -12.38
N GLN A 305 -13.83 -30.47 -12.98
CA GLN A 305 -14.17 -31.14 -14.26
C GLN A 305 -15.32 -32.14 -14.16
N ASP A 306 -15.57 -32.68 -12.98
CA ASP A 306 -16.69 -33.59 -12.70
C ASP A 306 -18.01 -32.85 -12.41
N GLY A 307 -18.00 -31.51 -12.48
CA GLY A 307 -19.15 -30.65 -12.21
C GLY A 307 -19.36 -30.28 -10.73
N SER A 308 -18.55 -30.79 -9.83
CA SER A 308 -18.61 -30.45 -8.40
C SER A 308 -18.09 -29.04 -8.12
N GLU A 309 -18.63 -28.37 -7.12
CA GLU A 309 -18.14 -27.08 -6.64
C GLU A 309 -17.17 -27.28 -5.47
N THR A 310 -16.07 -26.54 -5.50
CA THR A 310 -15.07 -26.49 -4.45
C THR A 310 -14.79 -25.05 -4.04
N LEU A 311 -14.65 -24.79 -2.72
CA LEU A 311 -14.24 -23.51 -2.18
C LEU A 311 -12.75 -23.53 -1.90
N LEU A 312 -12.00 -22.71 -2.63
CA LEU A 312 -10.55 -22.57 -2.41
C LEU A 312 -10.27 -21.58 -1.30
N SER A 313 -9.55 -22.06 -0.29
CA SER A 313 -9.15 -21.24 0.83
C SER A 313 -7.84 -20.53 0.61
N TYR A 314 -7.68 -19.40 1.29
CA TYR A 314 -6.47 -18.59 1.31
C TYR A 314 -5.28 -19.40 1.88
N GLY A 315 -4.15 -19.31 1.21
CA GLY A 315 -2.90 -19.92 1.69
C GLY A 315 -2.61 -21.33 1.18
N GLU A 316 -3.63 -22.09 0.80
CA GLU A 316 -3.50 -23.48 0.38
C GLU A 316 -3.08 -23.63 -1.09
N VAL A 317 -3.58 -22.75 -1.96
CA VAL A 317 -3.41 -22.88 -3.41
C VAL A 317 -2.87 -21.62 -4.09
N SER A 318 -2.23 -21.80 -5.22
CA SER A 318 -1.91 -20.76 -6.21
C SER A 318 -2.85 -20.89 -7.40
N VAL A 319 -3.32 -19.77 -7.91
CA VAL A 319 -4.25 -19.71 -9.05
C VAL A 319 -3.61 -18.94 -10.20
N ARG A 320 -3.73 -19.46 -11.43
CA ARG A 320 -3.37 -18.74 -12.68
C ARG A 320 -4.47 -18.95 -13.70
N ARG A 321 -4.78 -17.94 -14.50
CA ARG A 321 -5.64 -18.14 -15.68
C ARG A 321 -4.93 -19.05 -16.66
N LYS A 322 -5.69 -19.90 -17.37
CA LYS A 322 -5.12 -20.81 -18.36
C LYS A 322 -4.45 -20.05 -19.51
N SER A 323 -4.99 -18.89 -19.87
CA SER A 323 -4.41 -17.97 -20.87
C SER A 323 -3.04 -17.39 -20.50
N ASP A 324 -2.66 -17.40 -19.20
CA ASP A 324 -1.38 -16.85 -18.72
C ASP A 324 -0.24 -17.91 -18.82
N GLN A 325 -0.48 -19.06 -19.46
CA GLN A 325 0.49 -20.17 -19.60
C GLN A 325 1.09 -20.29 -21.01
N GLY A 326 0.82 -19.33 -21.89
CA GLY A 326 1.33 -19.31 -23.26
C GLY A 326 2.70 -18.68 -23.40
#